data_b7a5b661c952671a2649fdffafea0f38
#
_entry.id   b7a5b661c952671a2649fdffafea0f38
#
_cell.length_a   1.000
_cell.length_b   1.000
_cell.length_c   1.000
_cell.angle_alpha   90.00
_cell.angle_beta   90.00
_cell.angle_gamma   90.00
#
_symmetry.space_group_name_H-M   'P 1'
#
loop_
_entity.id
_entity.type
_entity.pdbx_description
1 polymer ?
#
loop_
_entity_poly.entity_id
_entity_poly.type
_entity_poly.pdbx_seq_one_letter_code
_entity_poly.pdbx_strand_id
1 'polypeptide(L)'
;MGLFSKKKKIDYDAVFKEKYKNINQLNIQAQGELDYVIKESLYALIVEKYDELIELINRGASYDKTHFLALKENAVKEYINIQNINKG
;
A
#
# COMPACT_ATOMS: atom_id res chain seq x y z
N MET A 1 35.63 9.93 -11.03
CA MET A 1 35.16 9.98 -11.16
C MET A 1 34.38 10.03 -11.03
N GLY A 2 34.11 10.11 -10.98
CA GLY A 2 33.21 10.26 -10.99
C GLY A 2 32.59 9.70 -10.72
N LEU A 3 32.80 9.25 -10.68
CA LEU A 3 32.24 8.62 -10.52
C LEU A 3 31.63 8.33 -9.57
N PHE A 4 31.68 8.48 -9.13
CA PHE A 4 31.01 8.31 -8.39
C PHE A 4 30.18 8.89 -8.02
N SER A 5 30.29 9.22 -8.03
CA SER A 5 29.60 10.08 -7.94
C SER A 5 28.41 10.10 -8.38
N LYS A 6 28.23 9.50 -8.69
CA LYS A 6 27.14 9.34 -9.13
C LYS A 6 26.34 8.68 -8.28
N LYS A 7 25.74 9.23 -7.37
CA LYS A 7 24.84 8.70 -6.62
C LYS A 7 23.72 8.47 -7.46
N LYS A 8 23.19 7.32 -7.49
CA LYS A 8 22.07 7.02 -8.16
C LYS A 8 20.95 7.67 -7.53
N LYS A 9 20.19 8.46 -8.20
CA LYS A 9 19.02 9.02 -7.71
C LYS A 9 18.00 7.96 -7.61
N ILE A 10 17.24 7.90 -6.55
CA ILE A 10 16.15 6.96 -6.39
C ILE A 10 15.01 7.40 -7.30
N ASP A 11 14.52 6.47 -8.10
CA ASP A 11 13.36 6.73 -8.95
C ASP A 11 12.12 6.39 -8.15
N TYR A 12 11.58 7.38 -7.45
CA TYR A 12 10.43 7.15 -6.58
C TYR A 12 9.20 6.71 -7.35
N ASP A 13 9.07 7.14 -8.61
CA ASP A 13 7.94 6.72 -9.43
C ASP A 13 8.01 5.23 -9.73
N ALA A 14 9.20 4.71 -10.03
CA ALA A 14 9.37 3.29 -10.31
C ALA A 14 9.10 2.45 -9.07
N VAL A 15 9.60 2.90 -7.91
CA VAL A 15 9.38 2.19 -6.65
C VAL A 15 7.89 2.21 -6.31
N PHE A 16 7.23 3.35 -6.50
CA PHE A 16 5.80 3.49 -6.24
C PHE A 16 5.01 2.51 -7.10
N LYS A 17 5.31 2.46 -8.38
CA LYS A 17 4.59 1.60 -9.31
C LYS A 17 4.69 0.14 -8.90
N GLU A 18 5.87 -0.29 -8.50
CA GLU A 18 6.08 -1.67 -8.10
C GLU A 18 5.31 -1.99 -6.82
N LYS A 19 5.35 -1.08 -5.85
CA LYS A 19 4.61 -1.28 -4.60
C LYS A 19 3.11 -1.27 -4.82
N TYR A 20 2.63 -0.40 -5.69
CA TYR A 20 1.21 -0.33 -5.98
C TYR A 20 0.72 -1.61 -6.66
N LYS A 21 1.53 -2.14 -7.56
CA LYS A 21 1.23 -3.41 -8.19
C LYS A 21 1.09 -4.50 -7.14
N ASN A 22 1.97 -4.49 -6.15
CA ASN A 22 1.95 -5.45 -5.06
C ASN A 22 0.67 -5.31 -4.24
N ILE A 23 0.26 -4.08 -3.96
CA ILE A 23 -0.98 -3.82 -3.23
C ILE A 23 -2.18 -4.38 -3.99
N ASN A 24 -2.21 -4.19 -5.31
CA ASN A 24 -3.31 -4.71 -6.11
C ASN A 24 -3.39 -6.22 -6.05
N GLN A 25 -2.24 -6.90 -6.02
CA GLN A 25 -2.19 -8.35 -5.87
C GLN A 25 -2.71 -8.76 -4.50
N LEU A 26 -2.33 -8.02 -3.46
CA LEU A 26 -2.81 -8.29 -2.10
C LEU A 26 -4.32 -8.06 -2.00
N ASN A 27 -4.83 -7.05 -2.68
CA ASN A 27 -6.27 -6.78 -2.69
C ASN A 27 -7.04 -7.94 -3.30
N ILE A 28 -6.57 -8.47 -4.41
CA ILE A 28 -7.21 -9.61 -5.05
C ILE A 28 -7.19 -10.80 -4.10
N GLN A 29 -6.06 -11.02 -3.46
CA GLN A 29 -5.90 -12.13 -2.51
C GLN A 29 -6.85 -11.96 -1.32
N ALA A 30 -6.92 -10.75 -0.78
CA ALA A 30 -7.77 -10.47 0.38
C ALA A 30 -9.25 -10.64 0.04
N GLN A 31 -9.65 -10.21 -1.14
CA GLN A 31 -11.06 -10.33 -1.55
C GLN A 31 -11.45 -11.77 -1.73
N GLY A 32 -10.53 -12.62 -2.16
CA GLY A 32 -10.82 -14.02 -2.36
C GLY A 32 -10.62 -14.89 -1.12
N GLU A 33 -10.12 -14.31 -0.03
CA GLU A 33 -9.83 -15.08 1.16
C GLU A 33 -11.11 -15.39 1.94
N LEU A 34 -11.34 -16.67 2.24
CA LEU A 34 -12.53 -17.09 2.96
C LEU A 34 -12.33 -17.14 4.48
N ASP A 35 -11.08 -17.25 4.91
CA ASP A 35 -10.76 -17.25 6.34
C ASP A 35 -10.65 -15.79 6.81
N TYR A 36 -11.59 -15.35 7.61
CA TYR A 36 -11.65 -13.95 8.03
C TYR A 36 -10.50 -13.51 8.93
N VAL A 37 -9.86 -14.44 9.62
CA VAL A 37 -8.67 -14.10 10.39
C VAL A 37 -7.51 -13.77 9.47
N ILE A 38 -7.35 -14.57 8.43
CA ILE A 38 -6.32 -14.32 7.41
C ILE A 38 -6.66 -13.05 6.63
N LYS A 39 -7.94 -12.88 6.31
CA LYS A 39 -8.42 -11.70 5.58
C LYS A 39 -8.10 -10.42 6.36
N GLU A 40 -8.29 -10.44 7.67
CA GLU A 40 -7.96 -9.31 8.52
C GLU A 40 -6.48 -8.96 8.42
N SER A 41 -5.62 -9.98 8.48
CA SER A 41 -4.17 -9.79 8.36
C SER A 41 -3.79 -9.20 7.01
N LEU A 42 -4.46 -9.65 5.95
CA LEU A 42 -4.18 -9.14 4.62
C LEU A 42 -4.56 -7.66 4.49
N TYR A 43 -5.70 -7.27 5.05
CA TYR A 43 -6.10 -5.86 4.99
C TYR A 43 -5.21 -5.00 5.88
N ALA A 44 -4.74 -5.51 7.01
CA ALA A 44 -3.80 -4.79 7.85
C ALA A 44 -2.52 -4.49 7.05
N LEU A 45 -2.04 -5.49 6.31
CA LEU A 45 -0.86 -5.33 5.48
C LEU A 45 -1.11 -4.32 4.35
N ILE A 46 -2.28 -4.38 3.72
CA ILE A 46 -2.64 -3.46 2.66
C ILE A 46 -2.62 -2.02 3.15
N VAL A 47 -3.18 -1.76 4.33
CA VAL A 47 -3.18 -0.42 4.91
C VAL A 47 -1.76 0.06 5.12
N GLU A 48 -0.91 -0.81 5.65
CA GLU A 48 0.48 -0.49 5.90
C GLU A 48 1.20 -0.14 4.59
N LYS A 49 0.90 -0.88 3.54
CA LYS A 49 1.52 -0.64 2.24
C LYS A 49 1.04 0.66 1.60
N TYR A 50 -0.21 1.04 1.82
CA TYR A 50 -0.68 2.35 1.36
C TYR A 50 0.06 3.46 2.09
N ASP A 51 0.39 3.28 3.36
CA ASP A 51 1.20 4.26 4.09
C ASP A 51 2.57 4.43 3.42
N GLU A 52 3.15 3.34 2.94
CA GLU A 52 4.42 3.40 2.24
C GLU A 52 4.28 4.19 0.94
N LEU A 53 3.16 4.02 0.23
CA LEU A 53 2.92 4.79 -0.99
C LEU A 53 2.81 6.29 -0.69
N ILE A 54 2.08 6.64 0.37
CA ILE A 54 1.92 8.02 0.77
C ILE A 54 3.30 8.63 1.09
N GLU A 55 4.13 7.86 1.78
CA GLU A 55 5.46 8.31 2.11
C GLU A 55 6.30 8.57 0.86
N LEU A 56 6.16 7.70 -0.16
CA LEU A 56 6.87 7.90 -1.42
C LEU A 56 6.43 9.17 -2.11
N ILE A 57 5.13 9.49 -2.05
CA ILE A 57 4.62 10.74 -2.61
C ILE A 57 5.24 11.92 -1.86
N ASN A 58 5.32 11.83 -0.53
CA ASN A 58 5.93 12.87 0.28
C ASN A 58 7.39 13.07 -0.07
N ARG A 59 8.06 12.04 -0.58
CA ARG A 59 9.46 12.11 -0.94
C ARG A 59 9.69 12.50 -2.40
N GLY A 60 8.63 12.60 -3.18
CA GLY A 60 8.75 13.10 -4.54
C GLY A 60 8.13 12.27 -5.64
N ALA A 61 7.49 11.14 -5.32
CA ALA A 61 6.80 10.37 -6.35
C ALA A 61 5.67 11.22 -6.95
N SER A 62 5.51 11.12 -8.28
CA SER A 62 4.59 11.99 -9.02
C SER A 62 3.19 11.41 -9.11
N TYR A 63 2.57 11.19 -7.97
CA TYR A 63 1.22 10.63 -7.92
C TYR A 63 0.33 11.50 -7.05
N ASP A 64 -0.97 11.38 -7.26
CA ASP A 64 -1.96 12.21 -6.55
C ASP A 64 -2.16 11.70 -5.12
N LYS A 65 -1.64 12.45 -4.16
CA LYS A 65 -1.71 12.07 -2.76
C LYS A 65 -3.15 11.95 -2.28
N THR A 66 -4.03 12.86 -2.70
CA THR A 66 -5.43 12.85 -2.30
C THR A 66 -6.10 11.55 -2.72
N HIS A 67 -5.84 11.12 -3.95
CA HIS A 67 -6.39 9.88 -4.46
C HIS A 67 -5.95 8.68 -3.62
N PHE A 68 -4.66 8.63 -3.29
CA PHE A 68 -4.13 7.48 -2.56
C PHE A 68 -4.51 7.51 -1.08
N LEU A 69 -4.72 8.70 -0.52
CA LEU A 69 -5.28 8.79 0.83
C LEU A 69 -6.70 8.24 0.87
N ALA A 70 -7.49 8.49 -0.19
CA ALA A 70 -8.84 7.95 -0.27
C ALA A 70 -8.82 6.43 -0.39
N LEU A 71 -7.89 5.88 -1.18
CA LEU A 71 -7.75 4.44 -1.31
C LEU A 71 -7.35 3.81 0.03
N LYS A 72 -6.43 4.46 0.74
CA LYS A 72 -6.04 3.98 2.07
C LYS A 72 -7.23 3.97 3.00
N GLU A 73 -8.02 5.04 2.98
CA GLU A 73 -9.17 5.14 3.87
C GLU A 73 -10.16 4.01 3.61
N ASN A 74 -10.38 3.68 2.34
CA ASN A 74 -11.25 2.56 1.99
C ASN A 74 -10.71 1.25 2.55
N ALA A 75 -9.40 1.06 2.47
CA ALA A 75 -8.76 -0.14 3.00
C ALA A 75 -8.90 -0.21 4.53
N VAL A 76 -8.77 0.94 5.20
CA VAL A 76 -8.95 1.01 6.65
C VAL A 76 -10.37 0.62 7.04
N LYS A 77 -11.36 1.11 6.30
CA LYS A 77 -12.76 0.77 6.57
C LYS A 77 -12.99 -0.72 6.44
N GLU A 78 -12.42 -1.31 5.39
CA GLU A 78 -12.56 -2.74 5.15
C GLU A 78 -11.88 -3.53 6.27
N TYR A 79 -10.70 -3.09 6.69
CA TYR A 79 -9.97 -3.71 7.78
C TYR A 79 -10.81 -3.71 9.05
N ILE A 80 -11.38 -2.56 9.40
CA ILE A 80 -12.20 -2.43 10.61
C ILE A 80 -13.43 -3.32 10.52
N ASN A 81 -14.03 -3.38 9.34
CA ASN A 81 -15.21 -4.21 9.11
C ASN A 81 -14.91 -5.68 9.38
N ILE A 82 -13.82 -6.19 8.81
CA ILE A 82 -13.41 -7.58 9.00
C ILE A 82 -13.03 -7.82 10.46
N GLN A 83 -12.35 -6.86 11.08
CA GLN A 83 -11.96 -6.96 12.48
C GLN A 83 -13.18 -7.09 13.38
N ASN A 84 -14.23 -6.33 13.09
CA ASN A 84 -15.47 -6.41 13.84
C ASN A 84 -16.16 -7.76 13.68
N ILE A 85 -16.12 -8.32 12.47
CA ILE A 85 -16.67 -9.65 12.22
C ILE A 85 -15.93 -10.68 13.07
N ASN A 86 -14.61 -10.57 13.12
CA ASN A 86 -13.79 -11.52 13.88
C ASN A 86 -13.98 -11.41 15.39
N LYS A 87 -14.36 -10.22 15.84
CA LYS A 87 -14.58 -10.01 17.25
C LYS A 87 -15.94 -10.54 17.67
N GLY A 88 -16.86 -10.49 16.74
CA GLY A 88 -18.22 -10.78 16.95
C GLY A 88 -18.57 -12.10 17.25
#